data_2f2707a17f2914772c1af0af79a08dbc
#
_entry.id   2f2707a17f2914772c1af0af79a08dbc
#
_cell.length_a   1.000
_cell.length_b   1.000
_cell.length_c   1.000
_cell.angle_alpha   90.00
_cell.angle_beta   90.00
_cell.angle_gamma   90.00
#
_symmetry.space_group_name_H-M   'P 1'
#
loop_
_entity.id
_entity.type
_entity.pdbx_description
1 polymer ?
#
loop_
_entity_poly.entity_id
_entity_poly.type
_entity_poly.pdbx_seq_one_letter_code
_entity_poly.pdbx_strand_id
1 'polypeptide(L)'
;MIALAAAPGFVSNGFAQLDLSGEWNPLFTEDQPERIPGPEIGDYLGIPINDAARMRGEIWDASLLTVPEHQCKPHPSDYGIRGPANLRISKEMDHDTQQLVAWHTHISWMAPERTIWMDGRPHPPDYAPHTWQGFSTGKWDGNILTVTTTHLKIGWIRRNGIPRSDRATVTEHFIRHDESHLTVVTIVDDPVYLTEPFLRSTDFVLDLNQLIAPYPCESVEEVVREKGKIPHYLPNSNPFLSEFPNRFKLPMIAARGGAGTMYPEYAKVIHDPSEHKVEEQTGMPRSAPKPNLDTEEIRVLPVQTSAQSEVYMLLGPGGNTAVQVGKDGVLVVDSQYARASERLISEIKKLSSKPIRYVLNTSVGEAHTGGNEALSKAGSTITGGNVAGANAGWPATILSQENVLERMSTATGSAATPSAAWPVDIYREDHKDLYLNGEAVQLFYQPAAHTDGDSIVFFRKSDVIATGDIFTPASYPVIDIARGGSINGIVDALNRIIDLTVPAEKQEGGTMVIPGHGRLCDEADVVEYRDMMTIVRDRIRDMVKKDMTLEQVKAARPTRDYDPLYGATAGPWTTDMFVEAAYKSLAKK
;
A
#
# COMPACT_ATOMS: atom_id res chain seq x y z
N MET A 1 -14.99 68.38 26.30
CA MET A 1 -14.35 67.96 25.07
C MET A 1 -13.88 66.53 25.26
N ILE A 2 -14.60 65.58 24.73
CA ILE A 2 -14.24 64.13 24.74
C ILE A 2 -13.60 63.85 23.39
N ALA A 3 -12.31 63.53 23.39
CA ALA A 3 -11.61 63.13 22.18
C ALA A 3 -11.86 61.65 21.90
N LEU A 4 -12.59 61.34 20.82
CA LEU A 4 -12.70 59.99 20.25
C LEU A 4 -11.38 59.67 19.55
N ALA A 5 -10.61 58.69 20.08
CA ALA A 5 -9.48 58.11 19.39
C ALA A 5 -10.04 57.06 18.38
N ALA A 6 -9.93 57.36 17.09
CA ALA A 6 -10.17 56.40 16.02
C ALA A 6 -9.03 55.39 15.98
N ALA A 7 -9.29 54.13 16.29
CA ALA A 7 -8.36 53.02 16.03
C ALA A 7 -8.24 52.81 14.50
N PRO A 8 -7.03 52.67 13.94
CA PRO A 8 -6.91 52.29 12.53
C PRO A 8 -7.39 50.86 12.34
N GLY A 9 -8.54 50.72 11.67
CA GLY A 9 -8.99 49.42 11.22
C GLY A 9 -7.94 48.81 10.28
N PHE A 10 -7.37 47.69 10.65
CA PHE A 10 -6.66 46.85 9.71
C PHE A 10 -7.64 46.37 8.65
N VAL A 11 -7.62 47.00 7.49
CA VAL A 11 -8.25 46.46 6.30
C VAL A 11 -7.38 45.27 5.89
N SER A 12 -7.76 44.09 6.32
CA SER A 12 -7.26 42.89 5.68
C SER A 12 -7.73 42.98 4.23
N ASN A 13 -6.80 43.07 3.28
CA ASN A 13 -7.10 42.85 1.87
C ASN A 13 -7.64 41.41 1.78
N GLY A 14 -8.96 41.27 1.86
CA GLY A 14 -9.65 40.05 1.50
C GLY A 14 -9.48 39.89 0.00
N PHE A 15 -8.46 39.17 -0.43
CA PHE A 15 -8.43 38.65 -1.78
C PHE A 15 -9.68 37.76 -1.90
N ALA A 16 -10.61 38.14 -2.79
CA ALA A 16 -11.72 37.27 -3.12
C ALA A 16 -11.10 35.98 -3.71
N GLN A 17 -11.20 34.87 -2.96
CA GLN A 17 -10.77 33.57 -3.46
C GLN A 17 -11.52 33.29 -4.75
N LEU A 18 -10.79 32.91 -5.82
CA LEU A 18 -11.42 32.56 -7.07
C LEU A 18 -12.30 31.31 -6.88
N ASP A 19 -13.52 31.36 -7.39
CA ASP A 19 -14.43 30.22 -7.40
C ASP A 19 -14.01 29.26 -8.51
N LEU A 20 -13.59 28.05 -8.18
CA LEU A 20 -13.23 27.02 -9.14
C LEU A 20 -14.42 26.11 -9.49
N SER A 21 -15.59 26.31 -8.84
CA SER A 21 -16.77 25.49 -9.11
C SER A 21 -17.17 25.51 -10.57
N GLY A 22 -17.51 24.36 -11.12
CA GLY A 22 -17.95 24.25 -12.51
C GLY A 22 -17.76 22.88 -13.10
N GLU A 23 -18.26 22.73 -14.31
CA GLU A 23 -18.06 21.60 -15.19
C GLU A 23 -16.98 21.99 -16.21
N TRP A 24 -15.88 21.28 -16.22
CA TRP A 24 -14.68 21.62 -16.97
C TRP A 24 -14.38 20.57 -18.04
N ASN A 25 -14.35 20.97 -19.31
CA ASN A 25 -14.02 20.10 -20.43
C ASN A 25 -12.53 20.22 -20.76
N PRO A 26 -11.77 19.13 -20.93
CA PRO A 26 -10.36 19.21 -21.29
C PRO A 26 -10.23 19.78 -22.70
N LEU A 27 -9.50 20.86 -22.82
CA LEU A 27 -9.18 21.52 -24.09
C LEU A 27 -7.87 20.99 -24.68
N PHE A 28 -6.87 20.88 -23.84
CA PHE A 28 -5.56 20.36 -24.19
C PHE A 28 -4.91 19.68 -23.00
N THR A 29 -4.18 18.61 -23.23
CA THR A 29 -3.33 17.95 -22.23
C THR A 29 -2.02 17.51 -22.87
N GLU A 30 -0.91 17.81 -22.22
CA GLU A 30 0.42 17.42 -22.70
C GLU A 30 0.59 15.89 -22.79
N ASP A 31 -0.16 15.12 -21.97
CA ASP A 31 -0.15 13.66 -22.02
C ASP A 31 -1.09 13.05 -23.08
N GLN A 32 -1.87 13.85 -23.81
CA GLN A 32 -2.87 13.33 -24.74
C GLN A 32 -2.30 12.37 -25.80
N PRO A 33 -1.13 12.63 -26.42
CA PRO A 33 -0.56 11.70 -27.40
C PRO A 33 -0.22 10.32 -26.80
N GLU A 34 -0.01 10.27 -25.49
CA GLU A 34 0.34 9.06 -24.74
C GLU A 34 -0.88 8.35 -24.14
N ARG A 35 -2.04 9.03 -24.13
CA ARG A 35 -3.28 8.53 -23.52
C ARG A 35 -4.22 7.90 -24.52
N ILE A 36 -4.24 8.39 -25.75
CA ILE A 36 -5.09 7.92 -26.85
C ILE A 36 -4.24 7.77 -28.12
N PRO A 37 -3.95 6.56 -28.59
CA PRO A 37 -4.51 5.24 -28.21
C PRO A 37 -3.91 4.61 -26.97
N GLY A 38 -2.93 5.21 -26.32
CA GLY A 38 -2.18 4.76 -25.17
C GLY A 38 -0.67 4.84 -25.41
N PRO A 39 0.13 4.81 -24.33
CA PRO A 39 1.58 4.86 -24.44
C PRO A 39 2.10 3.55 -25.04
N GLU A 40 3.04 3.65 -25.97
CA GLU A 40 3.66 2.48 -26.56
C GLU A 40 4.62 1.80 -25.57
N ILE A 41 4.67 0.46 -25.62
CA ILE A 41 5.63 -0.31 -24.82
C ILE A 41 7.05 0.00 -25.29
N GLY A 42 7.94 0.30 -24.36
CA GLY A 42 9.32 0.67 -24.65
C GLY A 42 9.53 2.16 -25.00
N ASP A 43 8.47 2.97 -24.99
CA ASP A 43 8.59 4.42 -25.11
C ASP A 43 8.79 5.08 -23.73
N TYR A 44 10.02 5.50 -23.47
CA TYR A 44 10.41 6.18 -22.23
C TYR A 44 10.96 7.59 -22.50
N LEU A 45 10.75 8.13 -23.70
CA LEU A 45 11.24 9.45 -24.09
C LEU A 45 10.74 10.54 -23.13
N GLY A 46 11.67 11.37 -22.67
CA GLY A 46 11.38 12.55 -21.86
C GLY A 46 10.83 12.27 -20.45
N ILE A 47 10.79 11.00 -20.00
CA ILE A 47 10.32 10.69 -18.67
C ILE A 47 11.51 10.51 -17.73
N PRO A 48 11.56 11.19 -16.57
CA PRO A 48 12.72 11.17 -15.66
C PRO A 48 12.76 9.89 -14.80
N ILE A 49 12.74 8.71 -15.44
CA ILE A 49 12.77 7.42 -14.77
C ILE A 49 14.19 6.97 -14.42
N ASN A 50 14.33 6.32 -13.28
CA ASN A 50 15.54 5.61 -12.91
C ASN A 50 15.54 4.15 -13.46
N ASP A 51 16.60 3.40 -13.19
CA ASP A 51 16.74 2.02 -13.68
C ASP A 51 15.69 1.05 -13.08
N ALA A 52 15.24 1.30 -11.84
CA ALA A 52 14.18 0.49 -11.24
C ALA A 52 12.86 0.66 -12.01
N ALA A 53 12.45 1.89 -12.27
CA ALA A 53 11.26 2.17 -13.06
C ALA A 53 11.37 1.64 -14.50
N ARG A 54 12.56 1.77 -15.11
CA ARG A 54 12.81 1.23 -16.46
C ARG A 54 12.61 -0.28 -16.50
N MET A 55 13.17 -1.01 -15.53
CA MET A 55 13.00 -2.46 -15.47
C MET A 55 11.53 -2.86 -15.27
N ARG A 56 10.74 -2.11 -14.47
CA ARG A 56 9.29 -2.32 -14.36
C ARG A 56 8.59 -2.19 -15.71
N GLY A 57 8.90 -1.15 -16.48
CA GLY A 57 8.37 -0.98 -17.84
C GLY A 57 8.79 -2.09 -18.80
N GLU A 58 10.03 -2.55 -18.72
CA GLU A 58 10.57 -3.60 -19.61
C GLU A 58 9.95 -4.98 -19.40
N ILE A 59 9.50 -5.29 -18.20
CA ILE A 59 8.81 -6.57 -17.91
C ILE A 59 7.29 -6.47 -18.05
N TRP A 60 6.78 -5.30 -18.37
CA TRP A 60 5.35 -5.04 -18.45
C TRP A 60 4.66 -5.90 -19.51
N ASP A 61 3.60 -6.59 -19.09
CA ASP A 61 2.65 -7.26 -19.96
C ASP A 61 1.29 -6.58 -19.79
N ALA A 62 0.80 -5.91 -20.84
CA ALA A 62 -0.46 -5.18 -20.81
C ALA A 62 -1.67 -6.08 -20.47
N SER A 63 -1.56 -7.39 -20.67
CA SER A 63 -2.61 -8.34 -20.29
C SER A 63 -2.80 -8.46 -18.77
N LEU A 64 -1.91 -7.86 -17.95
CA LEU A 64 -2.15 -7.69 -16.51
C LEU A 64 -3.48 -6.94 -16.24
N LEU A 65 -3.83 -6.00 -17.09
CA LEU A 65 -5.08 -5.23 -16.95
C LEU A 65 -6.36 -6.07 -17.18
N THR A 66 -6.22 -7.30 -17.68
CA THR A 66 -7.33 -8.26 -17.83
C THR A 66 -7.46 -9.22 -16.63
N VAL A 67 -6.58 -9.10 -15.64
CA VAL A 67 -6.71 -9.84 -14.36
C VAL A 67 -7.82 -9.17 -13.53
N PRO A 68 -8.80 -9.92 -13.01
CA PRO A 68 -9.96 -9.34 -12.31
C PRO A 68 -9.61 -8.35 -11.20
N GLU A 69 -8.53 -8.59 -10.46
CA GLU A 69 -8.07 -7.74 -9.36
C GLU A 69 -7.49 -6.38 -9.84
N HIS A 70 -7.16 -6.26 -11.13
CA HIS A 70 -6.67 -5.01 -11.75
C HIS A 70 -7.75 -4.23 -12.50
N GLN A 71 -8.95 -4.82 -12.65
CA GLN A 71 -10.08 -4.17 -13.31
C GLN A 71 -10.84 -3.26 -12.34
N CYS A 72 -11.54 -2.29 -12.89
CA CYS A 72 -12.41 -1.37 -12.13
C CYS A 72 -11.69 -0.55 -11.03
N LYS A 73 -10.39 -0.41 -11.09
CA LYS A 73 -9.64 0.43 -10.16
C LYS A 73 -9.72 1.91 -10.58
N PRO A 74 -10.08 2.84 -9.68
CA PRO A 74 -10.06 4.25 -9.98
C PRO A 74 -8.68 4.73 -10.43
N HIS A 75 -8.65 5.68 -11.34
CA HIS A 75 -7.38 6.32 -11.65
C HIS A 75 -6.89 7.15 -10.45
N PRO A 76 -5.62 7.05 -10.06
CA PRO A 76 -5.05 7.93 -9.04
C PRO A 76 -5.22 9.41 -9.42
N SER A 77 -5.31 10.28 -8.41
CA SER A 77 -5.56 11.71 -8.62
C SER A 77 -4.57 12.35 -9.59
N ASP A 78 -3.28 12.01 -9.46
CA ASP A 78 -2.21 12.51 -10.32
C ASP A 78 -2.29 12.01 -11.77
N TYR A 79 -2.88 10.83 -11.99
CA TYR A 79 -3.02 10.24 -13.31
C TYR A 79 -4.30 10.69 -14.02
N GLY A 80 -5.43 10.74 -13.31
CA GLY A 80 -6.73 11.09 -13.88
C GLY A 80 -6.75 12.48 -14.49
N ILE A 81 -6.27 13.48 -13.77
CA ILE A 81 -6.31 14.90 -14.17
C ILE A 81 -5.39 15.22 -15.38
N ARG A 82 -4.39 14.39 -15.63
CA ARG A 82 -3.48 14.53 -16.79
C ARG A 82 -4.05 13.95 -18.09
N GLY A 83 -5.28 13.47 -18.09
CA GLY A 83 -5.93 12.85 -19.24
C GLY A 83 -7.05 13.70 -19.81
N PRO A 84 -7.63 13.26 -20.94
CA PRO A 84 -8.74 13.95 -21.61
C PRO A 84 -10.09 13.68 -20.91
N ALA A 85 -10.12 13.72 -19.58
CA ALA A 85 -11.29 13.44 -18.80
C ALA A 85 -12.02 14.71 -18.38
N ASN A 86 -13.34 14.70 -18.46
CA ASN A 86 -14.18 15.79 -17.96
C ASN A 86 -14.06 15.87 -16.45
N LEU A 87 -13.94 17.09 -15.93
CA LEU A 87 -13.72 17.40 -14.53
C LEU A 87 -14.89 18.24 -13.99
N ARG A 88 -15.46 17.81 -12.87
CA ARG A 88 -16.37 18.64 -12.07
C ARG A 88 -15.64 19.11 -10.83
N ILE A 89 -15.79 20.38 -10.48
CA ILE A 89 -15.32 20.95 -9.22
C ILE A 89 -16.51 21.54 -8.49
N SER A 90 -16.70 21.15 -7.24
CA SER A 90 -17.70 21.70 -6.34
C SER A 90 -17.08 22.09 -5.00
N LYS A 91 -17.72 22.98 -4.28
CA LYS A 91 -17.25 23.48 -2.98
C LYS A 91 -18.11 22.98 -1.84
N GLU A 92 -17.46 22.68 -0.72
CA GLU A 92 -18.09 22.43 0.57
C GLU A 92 -17.88 23.64 1.47
N MET A 93 -18.98 24.19 1.97
CA MET A 93 -18.98 25.35 2.86
C MET A 93 -19.40 24.91 4.25
N ASP A 94 -18.73 25.41 5.27
CA ASP A 94 -19.20 25.28 6.65
C ASP A 94 -20.56 25.96 6.80
N HIS A 95 -21.52 25.24 7.36
CA HIS A 95 -22.90 25.72 7.45
C HIS A 95 -23.05 27.01 8.29
N ASP A 96 -22.28 27.11 9.38
CA ASP A 96 -22.44 28.18 10.36
C ASP A 96 -21.57 29.40 10.02
N THR A 97 -20.33 29.16 9.61
CA THR A 97 -19.35 30.21 9.32
C THR A 97 -19.33 30.67 7.89
N GLN A 98 -19.93 29.89 6.97
CA GLN A 98 -19.89 30.11 5.52
C GLN A 98 -18.44 30.15 4.98
N GLN A 99 -17.48 29.53 5.67
CA GLN A 99 -16.12 29.40 5.20
C GLN A 99 -15.98 28.17 4.29
N LEU A 100 -15.09 28.26 3.30
CA LEU A 100 -14.75 27.14 2.43
C LEU A 100 -13.99 26.08 3.24
N VAL A 101 -14.55 24.88 3.36
CA VAL A 101 -13.96 23.74 4.07
C VAL A 101 -13.16 22.87 3.10
N ALA A 102 -13.71 22.60 1.92
CA ALA A 102 -13.08 21.76 0.94
C ALA A 102 -13.52 22.05 -0.50
N TRP A 103 -12.68 21.68 -1.46
CA TRP A 103 -13.07 21.46 -2.84
C TRP A 103 -13.24 19.97 -3.08
N HIS A 104 -14.29 19.58 -3.80
CA HIS A 104 -14.49 18.24 -4.30
C HIS A 104 -14.26 18.21 -5.79
N THR A 105 -13.43 17.25 -6.27
CA THR A 105 -13.23 17.02 -7.69
C THR A 105 -13.78 15.65 -8.07
N HIS A 106 -14.46 15.58 -9.21
CA HIS A 106 -14.98 14.36 -9.80
C HIS A 106 -14.54 14.28 -11.26
N ILE A 107 -13.96 13.15 -11.67
CA ILE A 107 -13.47 12.92 -13.04
C ILE A 107 -14.31 11.81 -13.68
N SER A 108 -14.68 11.98 -14.96
CA SER A 108 -15.57 11.05 -15.65
C SER A 108 -15.02 9.62 -15.82
N TRP A 109 -13.70 9.46 -15.93
CA TRP A 109 -13.08 8.16 -16.12
C TRP A 109 -12.93 7.41 -14.81
N MET A 110 -13.60 6.26 -14.67
CA MET A 110 -13.71 5.46 -13.45
C MET A 110 -14.32 6.23 -12.27
N ALA A 111 -14.92 7.39 -12.55
CA ALA A 111 -15.65 8.24 -11.61
C ALA A 111 -15.00 8.46 -10.23
N PRO A 112 -13.68 8.72 -10.13
CA PRO A 112 -13.05 8.97 -8.85
C PRO A 112 -13.51 10.31 -8.28
N GLU A 113 -13.83 10.30 -6.98
CA GLU A 113 -14.08 11.49 -6.20
C GLU A 113 -12.93 11.79 -5.26
N ARG A 114 -12.55 13.07 -5.16
CA ARG A 114 -11.44 13.52 -4.34
C ARG A 114 -11.84 14.74 -3.54
N THR A 115 -11.44 14.78 -2.28
CA THR A 115 -11.59 15.94 -1.40
C THR A 115 -10.26 16.65 -1.21
N ILE A 116 -10.24 17.96 -1.43
CA ILE A 116 -9.10 18.85 -1.21
C ILE A 116 -9.47 19.75 -0.03
N TRP A 117 -8.89 19.48 1.13
CA TRP A 117 -9.18 20.20 2.36
C TRP A 117 -8.56 21.60 2.37
N MET A 118 -9.36 22.61 2.76
CA MET A 118 -8.94 24.01 2.78
C MET A 118 -8.81 24.59 4.19
N ASP A 119 -9.06 23.79 5.22
CA ASP A 119 -9.08 24.20 6.63
C ASP A 119 -7.71 24.15 7.32
N GLY A 120 -6.66 23.82 6.58
CA GLY A 120 -5.28 23.78 7.09
C GLY A 120 -4.95 22.58 7.97
N ARG A 121 -5.80 21.53 7.94
CA ARG A 121 -5.51 20.28 8.68
C ARG A 121 -4.21 19.63 8.22
N PRO A 122 -3.46 18.96 9.13
CA PRO A 122 -2.25 18.24 8.77
C PRO A 122 -2.59 16.99 7.95
N HIS A 123 -1.63 16.53 7.14
CA HIS A 123 -1.72 15.23 6.51
C HIS A 123 -1.72 14.11 7.55
N PRO A 124 -2.35 12.96 7.25
CA PRO A 124 -2.35 11.80 8.12
C PRO A 124 -0.92 11.31 8.41
N PRO A 125 -0.70 10.55 9.49
CA PRO A 125 0.59 9.96 9.76
C PRO A 125 0.90 8.80 8.79
N ASP A 126 2.18 8.46 8.63
CA ASP A 126 2.67 7.46 7.67
C ASP A 126 2.07 6.05 7.83
N TYR A 127 1.45 5.76 8.98
CA TYR A 127 0.77 4.48 9.22
C TYR A 127 -0.71 4.47 8.84
N ALA A 128 -1.25 5.60 8.38
CA ALA A 128 -2.62 5.69 7.87
C ALA A 128 -2.76 4.97 6.52
N PRO A 129 -3.99 4.55 6.15
CA PRO A 129 -4.24 3.89 4.88
C PRO A 129 -3.96 4.82 3.68
N HIS A 130 -3.48 4.25 2.60
CA HIS A 130 -3.35 4.92 1.31
C HIS A 130 -4.58 4.67 0.45
N THR A 131 -4.96 5.67 -0.34
CA THR A 131 -6.12 5.60 -1.25
C THR A 131 -5.72 5.94 -2.69
N TRP A 132 -6.58 5.63 -3.65
CA TRP A 132 -6.35 6.02 -5.05
C TRP A 132 -6.29 7.54 -5.24
N GLN A 133 -7.08 8.29 -4.45
CA GLN A 133 -7.11 9.75 -4.53
C GLN A 133 -6.13 10.43 -3.57
N GLY A 134 -5.53 9.66 -2.65
CA GLY A 134 -4.64 10.18 -1.62
C GLY A 134 -5.35 11.05 -0.60
N PHE A 135 -4.57 11.80 0.16
CA PHE A 135 -5.04 12.84 1.07
C PHE A 135 -4.53 14.19 0.58
N SER A 136 -5.44 15.14 0.31
CA SER A 136 -5.12 16.41 -0.34
C SER A 136 -5.47 17.60 0.54
N THR A 137 -4.54 18.55 0.62
CA THR A 137 -4.77 19.86 1.26
C THR A 137 -4.47 20.97 0.27
N GLY A 138 -5.24 22.04 0.30
CA GLY A 138 -5.10 23.19 -0.58
C GLY A 138 -4.71 24.46 0.17
N LYS A 139 -3.95 25.30 -0.51
CA LYS A 139 -3.59 26.64 -0.03
C LYS A 139 -3.57 27.62 -1.19
N TRP A 140 -4.19 28.77 -0.99
CA TRP A 140 -4.12 29.86 -1.96
C TRP A 140 -2.80 30.64 -1.82
N ASP A 141 -2.19 30.91 -2.95
CA ASP A 141 -1.09 31.87 -3.11
C ASP A 141 -1.48 32.87 -4.21
N GLY A 142 -1.98 34.04 -3.80
CA GLY A 142 -2.64 34.96 -4.69
C GLY A 142 -3.84 34.31 -5.38
N ASN A 143 -3.77 34.19 -6.69
CA ASN A 143 -4.83 33.61 -7.54
C ASN A 143 -4.58 32.13 -7.91
N ILE A 144 -3.57 31.51 -7.35
CA ILE A 144 -3.21 30.12 -7.62
C ILE A 144 -3.60 29.27 -6.42
N LEU A 145 -4.43 28.24 -6.63
CA LEU A 145 -4.64 27.22 -5.65
C LEU A 145 -3.54 26.16 -5.79
N THR A 146 -2.69 26.06 -4.79
CA THR A 146 -1.69 24.99 -4.68
C THR A 146 -2.24 23.87 -3.83
N VAL A 147 -2.28 22.66 -4.39
CA VAL A 147 -2.77 21.44 -3.74
C VAL A 147 -1.60 20.50 -3.53
N THR A 148 -1.45 19.98 -2.31
CA THR A 148 -0.46 18.94 -1.99
C THR A 148 -1.19 17.66 -1.66
N THR A 149 -0.76 16.53 -2.27
CA THR A 149 -1.37 15.21 -2.07
C THR A 149 -0.31 14.20 -1.68
N THR A 150 -0.59 13.45 -0.62
CA THR A 150 0.19 12.30 -0.14
C THR A 150 -0.74 11.09 0.08
N HIS A 151 -0.22 9.99 0.61
CA HIS A 151 -1.00 8.77 0.91
C HIS A 151 -1.69 8.18 -0.33
N LEU A 152 -1.01 8.25 -1.47
CA LEU A 152 -1.46 7.64 -2.71
C LEU A 152 -1.06 6.15 -2.73
N LYS A 153 -1.93 5.28 -3.23
CA LYS A 153 -1.56 3.90 -3.58
C LYS A 153 -0.53 3.88 -4.70
N ILE A 154 0.23 2.79 -4.84
CA ILE A 154 1.10 2.56 -6.01
C ILE A 154 0.25 2.70 -7.28
N GLY A 155 0.76 3.43 -8.25
CA GLY A 155 0.07 3.75 -9.49
C GLY A 155 1.03 3.85 -10.68
N TRP A 156 0.64 4.62 -11.68
CA TRP A 156 1.36 4.73 -12.94
C TRP A 156 1.75 6.17 -13.26
N ILE A 157 3.01 6.39 -13.68
CA ILE A 157 3.36 7.58 -14.45
C ILE A 157 2.80 7.43 -15.86
N ARG A 158 3.01 6.26 -16.49
CA ARG A 158 2.42 5.85 -17.77
C ARG A 158 1.95 4.40 -17.72
N ARG A 159 0.82 4.09 -18.39
CA ARG A 159 0.25 2.73 -18.48
C ARG A 159 1.00 1.82 -19.47
N ASN A 160 2.27 2.01 -19.66
CA ASN A 160 3.20 1.11 -20.33
C ASN A 160 4.19 0.45 -19.34
N GLY A 161 3.79 0.37 -18.09
CA GLY A 161 4.55 -0.27 -17.02
C GLY A 161 5.42 0.69 -16.21
N ILE A 162 5.43 2.00 -16.51
CA ILE A 162 6.19 2.99 -15.72
C ILE A 162 5.44 3.29 -14.43
N PRO A 163 5.97 2.87 -13.26
CA PRO A 163 5.28 2.98 -11.99
C PRO A 163 5.41 4.38 -11.37
N ARG A 164 4.50 4.69 -10.45
CA ARG A 164 4.61 5.71 -9.42
C ARG A 164 4.47 5.03 -8.06
N SER A 165 5.38 5.33 -7.14
CA SER A 165 5.37 4.73 -5.81
C SER A 165 4.32 5.34 -4.88
N ASP A 166 4.05 4.66 -3.77
CA ASP A 166 3.21 5.16 -2.69
C ASP A 166 3.90 6.21 -1.80
N ARG A 167 5.19 6.52 -2.08
CA ARG A 167 5.96 7.58 -1.42
C ARG A 167 6.00 8.88 -2.21
N ALA A 168 5.31 8.91 -3.36
CA ALA A 168 5.23 10.11 -4.16
C ALA A 168 4.43 11.20 -3.45
N THR A 169 4.89 12.44 -3.60
CA THR A 169 4.12 13.64 -3.29
C THR A 169 3.70 14.29 -4.60
N VAL A 170 2.43 14.61 -4.72
CA VAL A 170 1.88 15.31 -5.88
C VAL A 170 1.54 16.74 -5.49
N THR A 171 2.07 17.69 -6.26
CA THR A 171 1.71 19.11 -6.14
C THR A 171 0.97 19.53 -7.39
N GLU A 172 -0.18 20.17 -7.23
CA GLU A 172 -0.97 20.70 -8.34
C GLU A 172 -1.21 22.17 -8.15
N HIS A 173 -1.10 22.91 -9.26
CA HIS A 173 -1.42 24.33 -9.31
C HIS A 173 -2.65 24.53 -10.18
N PHE A 174 -3.76 24.93 -9.59
CA PHE A 174 -4.98 25.33 -10.28
C PHE A 174 -4.91 26.82 -10.57
N ILE A 175 -4.84 27.17 -11.86
CA ILE A 175 -4.63 28.53 -12.35
C ILE A 175 -5.85 28.90 -13.20
N ARG A 176 -6.76 29.67 -12.62
CA ARG A 176 -7.89 30.19 -13.38
C ARG A 176 -7.50 31.49 -14.07
N HIS A 177 -7.51 31.48 -15.41
CA HIS A 177 -7.09 32.62 -16.23
C HIS A 177 -8.19 33.66 -16.39
N ASP A 178 -9.43 33.20 -16.55
CA ASP A 178 -10.63 34.02 -16.71
C ASP A 178 -11.89 33.25 -16.24
N GLU A 179 -13.08 33.69 -16.62
CA GLU A 179 -14.34 33.04 -16.24
C GLU A 179 -14.50 31.65 -16.83
N SER A 180 -13.81 31.33 -17.92
CA SER A 180 -14.01 30.11 -18.71
C SER A 180 -12.77 29.22 -18.89
N HIS A 181 -11.59 29.66 -18.48
CA HIS A 181 -10.35 28.90 -18.69
C HIS A 181 -9.62 28.58 -17.38
N LEU A 182 -9.25 27.31 -17.23
CA LEU A 182 -8.51 26.76 -16.10
C LEU A 182 -7.34 25.93 -16.62
N THR A 183 -6.12 26.17 -16.11
CA THR A 183 -4.97 25.29 -16.28
C THR A 183 -4.67 24.60 -14.98
N VAL A 184 -4.43 23.29 -15.03
CA VAL A 184 -3.89 22.50 -13.90
C VAL A 184 -2.51 21.99 -14.25
N VAL A 185 -1.51 22.44 -13.49
CA VAL A 185 -0.14 21.93 -13.60
C VAL A 185 0.06 20.86 -12.52
N THR A 186 0.30 19.63 -12.94
CA THR A 186 0.53 18.49 -12.05
C THR A 186 2.02 18.19 -12.00
N ILE A 187 2.58 18.15 -10.78
CA ILE A 187 3.98 17.86 -10.47
C ILE A 187 4.01 16.61 -9.62
N VAL A 188 4.59 15.54 -10.15
CA VAL A 188 4.78 14.28 -9.43
C VAL A 188 6.23 14.18 -8.98
N ASP A 189 6.46 14.24 -7.68
CA ASP A 189 7.77 14.03 -7.06
C ASP A 189 7.81 12.65 -6.42
N ASP A 190 8.41 11.68 -7.12
CA ASP A 190 8.56 10.30 -6.67
C ASP A 190 10.04 9.98 -6.40
N PRO A 191 10.46 9.91 -5.13
CA PRO A 191 11.86 9.64 -4.79
C PRO A 191 12.29 8.20 -5.08
N VAL A 192 11.35 7.29 -5.34
CA VAL A 192 11.59 5.86 -5.57
C VAL A 192 11.91 5.58 -7.04
N TYR A 193 11.13 6.14 -7.96
CA TYR A 193 11.16 5.78 -9.37
C TYR A 193 11.61 6.91 -10.30
N LEU A 194 11.60 8.17 -9.82
CA LEU A 194 11.99 9.31 -10.64
C LEU A 194 13.33 9.92 -10.21
N THR A 195 14.12 10.35 -11.18
CA THR A 195 15.39 11.07 -10.98
C THR A 195 15.18 12.56 -10.69
N GLU A 196 14.06 13.12 -11.15
CA GLU A 196 13.61 14.50 -10.96
C GLU A 196 12.08 14.54 -11.03
N PRO A 197 11.40 15.61 -10.58
CA PRO A 197 9.95 15.71 -10.67
C PRO A 197 9.44 15.65 -12.10
N PHE A 198 8.34 14.92 -12.32
CA PHE A 198 7.64 14.82 -13.58
C PHE A 198 6.51 15.85 -13.62
N LEU A 199 6.51 16.73 -14.63
CA LEU A 199 5.53 17.80 -14.79
C LEU A 199 4.70 17.62 -16.04
N ARG A 200 3.39 17.90 -15.94
CA ARG A 200 2.45 18.00 -17.07
C ARG A 200 1.39 19.04 -16.78
N SER A 201 0.91 19.70 -17.83
CA SER A 201 -0.23 20.61 -17.75
C SER A 201 -1.44 20.06 -18.49
N THR A 202 -2.62 20.44 -18.02
CA THR A 202 -3.91 20.21 -18.67
C THR A 202 -4.71 21.50 -18.64
N ASP A 203 -5.17 21.93 -19.81
CA ASP A 203 -6.02 23.09 -19.97
C ASP A 203 -7.48 22.65 -20.09
N PHE A 204 -8.36 23.36 -19.40
CA PHE A 204 -9.79 23.11 -19.37
C PHE A 204 -10.56 24.37 -19.77
N VAL A 205 -11.72 24.15 -20.38
CA VAL A 205 -12.71 25.19 -20.65
C VAL A 205 -14.00 24.87 -19.90
N LEU A 206 -14.63 25.91 -19.34
CA LEU A 206 -15.91 25.78 -18.64
C LEU A 206 -17.00 25.39 -19.65
N ASP A 207 -17.72 24.31 -19.37
CA ASP A 207 -18.83 23.81 -20.19
C ASP A 207 -20.07 23.61 -19.32
N LEU A 208 -20.98 24.57 -19.38
CA LEU A 208 -22.22 24.56 -18.60
C LEU A 208 -23.21 23.46 -19.01
N ASN A 209 -22.97 22.79 -20.13
CA ASN A 209 -23.82 21.72 -20.64
C ASN A 209 -23.22 20.33 -20.41
N GLN A 210 -22.05 20.25 -19.78
CA GLN A 210 -21.37 18.99 -19.51
C GLN A 210 -22.22 18.12 -18.57
N LEU A 211 -22.34 16.85 -18.91
CA LEU A 211 -22.89 15.81 -18.04
C LEU A 211 -21.83 14.75 -17.82
N ILE A 212 -21.44 14.56 -16.56
CA ILE A 212 -20.62 13.42 -16.18
C ILE A 212 -21.56 12.29 -15.74
N ALA A 213 -21.67 11.26 -16.56
CA ALA A 213 -22.46 10.09 -16.27
C ALA A 213 -21.75 9.20 -15.22
N PRO A 214 -22.52 8.42 -14.43
CA PRO A 214 -21.94 7.34 -13.64
C PRO A 214 -21.11 6.40 -14.51
N TYR A 215 -20.01 5.90 -13.98
CA TYR A 215 -19.13 4.96 -14.65
C TYR A 215 -19.25 3.57 -14.00
N PRO A 216 -20.30 2.79 -14.34
CA PRO A 216 -20.46 1.45 -13.81
C PRO A 216 -19.35 0.57 -14.35
N CYS A 217 -18.71 -0.17 -13.48
CA CYS A 217 -17.67 -1.12 -13.83
C CYS A 217 -17.85 -2.41 -13.02
N GLU A 218 -17.80 -3.53 -13.71
CA GLU A 218 -17.80 -4.86 -13.11
C GLU A 218 -16.59 -5.63 -13.62
N SER A 219 -15.83 -6.23 -12.70
CA SER A 219 -14.71 -7.08 -13.08
C SER A 219 -15.22 -8.39 -13.65
N VAL A 220 -14.62 -8.82 -14.77
CA VAL A 220 -14.97 -10.05 -15.47
C VAL A 220 -13.70 -10.85 -15.78
N GLU A 221 -13.82 -12.16 -15.84
CA GLU A 221 -12.73 -13.02 -16.28
C GLU A 221 -12.63 -12.99 -17.81
N GLU A 222 -11.89 -12.01 -18.35
CA GLU A 222 -11.69 -11.85 -19.80
C GLU A 222 -10.81 -12.95 -20.40
N VAL A 223 -9.86 -13.44 -19.62
CA VAL A 223 -8.91 -14.48 -20.04
C VAL A 223 -8.78 -15.50 -18.93
N VAL A 224 -9.14 -16.75 -19.23
CA VAL A 224 -9.00 -17.86 -18.27
C VAL A 224 -7.53 -18.11 -17.98
N ARG A 225 -7.15 -18.03 -16.71
CA ARG A 225 -5.78 -18.26 -16.21
C ARG A 225 -5.79 -19.20 -15.01
N GLU A 226 -4.67 -19.89 -14.81
CA GLU A 226 -4.43 -20.54 -13.53
C GLU A 226 -4.44 -19.51 -12.41
N LYS A 227 -5.05 -19.84 -11.27
CA LYS A 227 -5.13 -18.96 -10.12
C LYS A 227 -3.74 -18.49 -9.68
N GLY A 228 -3.58 -17.18 -9.43
CA GLY A 228 -2.33 -16.57 -9.00
C GLY A 228 -1.26 -16.48 -10.09
N LYS A 229 -1.63 -16.72 -11.37
CA LYS A 229 -0.75 -16.47 -12.50
C LYS A 229 -0.84 -15.01 -12.93
N ILE A 230 0.24 -14.27 -12.75
CA ILE A 230 0.34 -12.85 -13.06
C ILE A 230 1.08 -12.65 -14.38
N PRO A 231 0.46 -11.99 -15.37
CA PRO A 231 1.11 -11.66 -16.64
C PRO A 231 2.31 -10.75 -16.44
N HIS A 232 3.47 -11.18 -16.88
CA HIS A 232 4.71 -10.39 -16.91
C HIS A 232 5.75 -11.07 -17.80
N TYR A 233 6.73 -10.30 -18.27
CA TYR A 233 7.88 -10.84 -18.97
C TYR A 233 9.07 -11.03 -18.02
N LEU A 234 9.86 -12.07 -18.25
CA LEU A 234 11.16 -12.18 -17.62
C LEU A 234 12.10 -11.08 -18.14
N PRO A 235 13.13 -10.66 -17.39
CA PRO A 235 14.09 -9.68 -17.87
C PRO A 235 14.65 -10.04 -19.26
N ASN A 236 14.69 -9.08 -20.16
CA ASN A 236 15.14 -9.21 -21.56
C ASN A 236 14.30 -10.15 -22.44
N SER A 237 13.12 -10.59 -22.02
CA SER A 237 12.28 -11.50 -22.82
C SER A 237 11.03 -10.83 -23.44
N ASN A 238 10.78 -9.57 -23.16
CA ASN A 238 9.62 -8.85 -23.69
C ASN A 238 9.84 -8.53 -25.19
N PRO A 239 9.05 -9.14 -26.11
CA PRO A 239 9.24 -8.95 -27.55
C PRO A 239 8.77 -7.58 -28.04
N PHE A 240 7.91 -6.90 -27.27
CA PHE A 240 7.25 -5.65 -27.70
C PHE A 240 8.14 -4.40 -27.51
N LEU A 241 9.24 -4.49 -26.74
CA LEU A 241 10.15 -3.37 -26.50
C LEU A 241 10.78 -2.78 -27.77
N SER A 242 10.86 -3.56 -28.83
CA SER A 242 11.43 -3.13 -30.11
C SER A 242 10.40 -2.50 -31.07
N GLU A 243 9.10 -2.60 -30.79
CA GLU A 243 8.07 -2.12 -31.73
C GLU A 243 8.08 -0.59 -31.88
N PHE A 244 8.12 0.14 -30.76
CA PHE A 244 8.19 1.60 -30.77
C PHE A 244 9.44 2.11 -31.51
N PRO A 245 10.68 1.75 -31.15
CA PRO A 245 11.86 2.22 -31.87
C PRO A 245 11.87 1.79 -33.34
N ASN A 246 11.40 0.60 -33.70
CA ASN A 246 11.34 0.14 -35.08
C ASN A 246 10.33 0.95 -35.91
N ARG A 247 9.13 1.24 -35.35
CA ARG A 247 8.09 2.03 -36.01
C ARG A 247 8.59 3.42 -36.37
N PHE A 248 9.26 4.08 -35.45
CA PHE A 248 9.72 5.46 -35.62
C PHE A 248 11.18 5.54 -36.11
N LYS A 249 11.82 4.42 -36.42
CA LYS A 249 13.23 4.34 -36.85
C LYS A 249 14.20 5.00 -35.86
N LEU A 250 13.93 4.85 -34.58
CA LEU A 250 14.76 5.35 -33.49
C LEU A 250 15.78 4.29 -33.06
N PRO A 251 17.00 4.69 -32.69
CA PRO A 251 17.88 3.77 -31.95
C PRO A 251 17.24 3.33 -30.64
N MET A 252 17.43 2.07 -30.23
CA MET A 252 16.92 1.54 -28.96
C MET A 252 17.37 2.39 -27.75
N ILE A 253 18.61 2.89 -27.79
CA ILE A 253 19.15 3.76 -26.74
C ILE A 253 18.37 5.09 -26.62
N ALA A 254 17.85 5.60 -27.74
CA ALA A 254 17.00 6.81 -27.70
C ALA A 254 15.64 6.49 -27.07
N ALA A 255 14.96 5.43 -27.52
CA ALA A 255 13.66 5.03 -26.97
C ALA A 255 13.72 4.82 -25.44
N ARG A 256 14.84 4.32 -24.94
CA ARG A 256 15.07 4.02 -23.51
C ARG A 256 15.71 5.16 -22.71
N GLY A 257 16.05 6.26 -23.35
CA GLY A 257 16.91 7.30 -22.78
C GLY A 257 16.31 8.17 -21.66
N GLY A 258 15.00 8.04 -21.42
CA GLY A 258 14.34 8.78 -20.32
C GLY A 258 14.50 10.31 -20.45
N ALA A 259 14.70 10.99 -19.30
CA ALA A 259 14.87 12.46 -19.26
C ALA A 259 16.06 12.95 -20.11
N GLY A 260 17.12 12.17 -20.24
CA GLY A 260 18.29 12.54 -21.03
C GLY A 260 17.93 12.96 -22.47
N THR A 261 16.90 12.35 -23.05
CA THR A 261 16.44 12.65 -24.42
C THR A 261 15.87 14.06 -24.60
N MET A 262 15.57 14.77 -23.53
CA MET A 262 15.11 16.16 -23.56
C MET A 262 16.27 17.18 -23.72
N TYR A 263 17.52 16.74 -23.58
CA TYR A 263 18.68 17.60 -23.62
C TYR A 263 19.44 17.46 -24.95
N PRO A 264 19.89 18.56 -25.59
CA PRO A 264 20.58 18.54 -26.88
C PRO A 264 21.83 17.65 -26.91
N GLU A 265 22.51 17.52 -25.77
CA GLU A 265 23.72 16.70 -25.63
C GLU A 265 23.47 15.24 -25.90
N TYR A 266 22.23 14.76 -25.72
CA TYR A 266 21.84 13.39 -25.96
C TYR A 266 21.96 12.97 -27.44
N ALA A 267 21.95 13.95 -28.37
CA ALA A 267 22.21 13.71 -29.78
C ALA A 267 23.56 13.00 -30.03
N LYS A 268 24.58 13.29 -29.21
CA LYS A 268 25.89 12.62 -29.28
C LYS A 268 25.78 11.14 -28.93
N VAL A 269 24.97 10.80 -27.92
CA VAL A 269 24.71 9.41 -27.51
C VAL A 269 24.02 8.63 -28.63
N ILE A 270 23.12 9.28 -29.39
CA ILE A 270 22.41 8.65 -30.51
C ILE A 270 23.36 8.40 -31.68
N HIS A 271 24.28 9.34 -31.98
CA HIS A 271 25.20 9.25 -33.12
C HIS A 271 26.39 8.33 -32.88
N ASP A 272 26.89 8.26 -31.66
CA ASP A 272 27.98 7.35 -31.30
C ASP A 272 27.73 6.68 -29.92
N PRO A 273 26.94 5.59 -29.92
CA PRO A 273 26.67 4.84 -28.70
C PRO A 273 27.93 4.22 -28.06
N SER A 274 29.05 4.11 -28.81
CA SER A 274 30.29 3.49 -28.32
C SER A 274 31.15 4.44 -27.46
N GLU A 275 31.03 5.75 -27.68
CA GLU A 275 31.71 6.76 -26.84
C GLU A 275 31.04 6.92 -25.47
N HIS A 276 29.78 6.61 -25.37
CA HIS A 276 29.10 6.53 -24.11
C HIS A 276 29.05 5.06 -23.69
N LYS A 277 30.01 4.64 -22.84
CA LYS A 277 29.60 3.76 -21.75
C LYS A 277 28.38 4.47 -21.21
N VAL A 278 27.18 3.85 -21.40
CA VAL A 278 26.05 4.14 -20.54
C VAL A 278 26.66 4.02 -19.14
N GLU A 279 27.18 5.14 -18.59
CA GLU A 279 27.16 5.25 -17.17
C GLU A 279 25.72 4.88 -16.89
N GLU A 280 25.55 3.65 -16.35
CA GLU A 280 24.31 3.38 -15.66
C GLU A 280 24.11 4.67 -14.90
N GLN A 281 23.20 5.53 -15.41
CA GLN A 281 22.71 6.59 -14.59
C GLN A 281 22.00 5.82 -13.51
N THR A 282 22.84 5.30 -12.63
CA THR A 282 22.44 4.96 -11.28
C THR A 282 22.01 6.28 -10.68
N GLY A 283 20.91 6.83 -11.20
CA GLY A 283 20.08 7.67 -10.42
C GLY A 283 19.72 6.80 -9.24
N MET A 284 20.59 6.83 -8.22
CA MET A 284 20.22 6.26 -6.94
C MET A 284 18.85 6.82 -6.63
N PRO A 285 17.90 5.98 -6.21
CA PRO A 285 16.63 6.48 -5.72
C PRO A 285 16.97 7.66 -4.82
N ARG A 286 16.37 8.81 -5.07
CA ARG A 286 16.54 9.96 -4.16
C ARG A 286 16.07 9.43 -2.82
N SER A 287 16.99 9.16 -1.91
CA SER A 287 16.74 8.40 -0.70
C SER A 287 15.75 9.14 0.19
N ALA A 288 14.47 8.87 -0.01
CA ALA A 288 13.52 9.09 1.07
C ALA A 288 13.71 7.93 2.05
N PRO A 289 14.11 8.18 3.30
CA PRO A 289 14.19 7.12 4.28
C PRO A 289 12.83 6.44 4.40
N LYS A 290 12.84 5.11 4.46
CA LYS A 290 11.61 4.37 4.75
C LYS A 290 11.10 4.82 6.12
N PRO A 291 9.79 5.10 6.28
CA PRO A 291 9.22 5.37 7.59
C PRO A 291 9.53 4.19 8.52
N ASN A 292 10.18 4.46 9.65
CA ASN A 292 10.30 3.45 10.71
C ASN A 292 9.02 3.46 11.54
N LEU A 293 8.13 2.52 11.26
CA LEU A 293 6.85 2.38 11.96
C LEU A 293 6.96 1.52 13.22
N ASP A 294 8.02 0.70 13.36
CA ASP A 294 8.29 -0.14 14.53
C ASP A 294 8.98 0.69 15.62
N THR A 295 8.21 1.43 16.37
CA THR A 295 8.71 2.32 17.43
C THR A 295 8.42 1.75 18.82
N GLU A 296 9.19 2.17 19.84
CA GLU A 296 8.94 1.77 21.24
C GLU A 296 7.61 2.32 21.79
N GLU A 297 7.07 3.37 21.18
CA GLU A 297 5.76 3.92 21.52
C GLU A 297 4.65 3.10 20.84
N ILE A 298 3.61 2.75 21.59
CA ILE A 298 2.42 2.12 21.01
C ILE A 298 1.51 3.20 20.43
N ARG A 299 1.30 3.16 19.13
CA ARG A 299 0.38 4.05 18.41
C ARG A 299 -0.92 3.32 18.13
N VAL A 300 -2.04 3.97 18.33
CA VAL A 300 -3.38 3.38 18.19
C VAL A 300 -4.08 4.00 16.99
N LEU A 301 -4.53 3.16 16.06
CA LEU A 301 -5.31 3.56 14.89
C LEU A 301 -6.66 2.82 14.91
N PRO A 302 -7.80 3.52 14.93
CA PRO A 302 -9.08 2.89 14.70
C PRO A 302 -9.17 2.40 13.25
N VAL A 303 -9.56 1.14 13.07
CA VAL A 303 -9.70 0.51 11.74
C VAL A 303 -11.16 0.44 11.37
N GLN A 304 -11.97 -0.13 12.25
CA GLN A 304 -13.42 -0.22 12.08
C GLN A 304 -14.11 0.05 13.41
N THR A 305 -15.08 0.94 13.37
CA THR A 305 -15.89 1.28 14.53
C THR A 305 -17.37 1.07 14.22
N SER A 306 -18.03 0.28 15.05
CA SER A 306 -19.48 0.03 14.94
C SER A 306 -20.12 0.02 16.32
N ALA A 307 -21.45 0.08 16.36
CA ALA A 307 -22.19 0.00 17.63
C ALA A 307 -22.03 -1.33 18.39
N GLN A 308 -21.46 -2.37 17.77
CA GLN A 308 -21.39 -3.71 18.33
C GLN A 308 -19.96 -4.17 18.61
N SER A 309 -19.00 -3.83 17.77
CA SER A 309 -17.58 -4.10 17.96
C SER A 309 -16.74 -3.03 17.31
N GLU A 310 -15.54 -2.82 17.82
CA GLU A 310 -14.56 -1.88 17.33
C GLU A 310 -13.25 -2.62 17.14
N VAL A 311 -12.61 -2.44 15.98
CA VAL A 311 -11.30 -3.03 15.69
C VAL A 311 -10.26 -1.92 15.56
N TYR A 312 -9.14 -2.10 16.25
CA TYR A 312 -8.02 -1.16 16.27
C TYR A 312 -6.74 -1.86 15.81
N MET A 313 -5.86 -1.12 15.15
CA MET A 313 -4.48 -1.51 14.91
C MET A 313 -3.58 -0.77 15.91
N LEU A 314 -2.78 -1.51 16.66
CA LEU A 314 -1.80 -0.99 17.61
C LEU A 314 -0.40 -1.28 17.06
N LEU A 315 0.29 -0.21 16.63
CA LEU A 315 1.65 -0.31 16.12
C LEU A 315 2.63 -0.22 17.28
N GLY A 316 3.64 -1.09 17.30
CA GLY A 316 4.66 -1.10 18.36
C GLY A 316 5.95 -1.77 17.91
N PRO A 317 6.89 -2.01 18.84
CA PRO A 317 8.24 -2.48 18.50
C PRO A 317 8.28 -3.92 17.95
N GLY A 318 7.23 -4.70 18.12
CA GLY A 318 7.09 -6.04 17.57
C GLY A 318 6.19 -6.09 16.33
N GLY A 319 5.87 -4.94 15.73
CA GLY A 319 4.94 -4.85 14.61
C GLY A 319 3.51 -4.49 15.05
N ASN A 320 2.53 -4.93 14.29
CA ASN A 320 1.13 -4.59 14.50
C ASN A 320 0.41 -5.64 15.37
N THR A 321 -0.47 -5.14 16.22
CA THR A 321 -1.42 -5.95 16.99
C THR A 321 -2.82 -5.54 16.57
N ALA A 322 -3.70 -6.48 16.21
CA ALA A 322 -5.11 -6.16 16.03
C ALA A 322 -5.85 -6.37 17.37
N VAL A 323 -6.68 -5.41 17.74
CA VAL A 323 -7.47 -5.45 18.98
C VAL A 323 -8.93 -5.22 18.65
N GLN A 324 -9.75 -6.24 18.95
CA GLN A 324 -11.21 -6.12 18.89
C GLN A 324 -11.76 -5.86 20.28
N VAL A 325 -12.58 -4.83 20.46
CA VAL A 325 -13.29 -4.53 21.69
C VAL A 325 -14.80 -4.61 21.47
N GLY A 326 -15.52 -5.08 22.50
CA GLY A 326 -16.97 -5.15 22.46
C GLY A 326 -17.58 -5.61 23.79
N LYS A 327 -18.86 -6.01 23.75
CA LYS A 327 -19.66 -6.32 24.95
C LYS A 327 -19.14 -7.51 25.75
N ASP A 328 -18.53 -8.52 25.07
CA ASP A 328 -18.10 -9.77 25.69
C ASP A 328 -16.66 -9.67 26.24
N GLY A 329 -15.89 -8.69 25.80
CA GLY A 329 -14.50 -8.45 26.22
C GLY A 329 -13.61 -7.99 25.07
N VAL A 330 -12.31 -8.19 25.27
CA VAL A 330 -11.26 -7.83 24.30
C VAL A 330 -10.64 -9.09 23.72
N LEU A 331 -10.43 -9.10 22.40
CA LEU A 331 -9.64 -10.09 21.68
C LEU A 331 -8.40 -9.40 21.11
N VAL A 332 -7.25 -10.01 21.28
CA VAL A 332 -5.95 -9.48 20.83
C VAL A 332 -5.35 -10.46 19.83
N VAL A 333 -4.92 -9.99 18.67
CA VAL A 333 -4.17 -10.75 17.66
C VAL A 333 -2.73 -10.27 17.67
N ASP A 334 -1.82 -11.15 18.02
CA ASP A 334 -0.40 -10.95 18.27
C ASP A 334 -0.09 -10.06 19.48
N SER A 335 0.89 -10.49 20.25
CA SER A 335 1.16 -9.92 21.57
C SER A 335 2.41 -9.05 21.65
N GLN A 336 3.10 -8.87 20.52
CA GLN A 336 4.39 -8.16 20.39
C GLN A 336 5.50 -8.76 21.28
N TYR A 337 6.64 -8.07 21.37
CA TYR A 337 7.74 -8.49 22.28
C TYR A 337 7.36 -8.37 23.75
N ALA A 338 7.88 -9.26 24.58
CA ALA A 338 7.65 -9.24 26.02
C ALA A 338 7.90 -7.87 26.68
N ARG A 339 8.94 -7.14 26.23
CA ARG A 339 9.28 -5.80 26.75
C ARG A 339 8.23 -4.73 26.44
N ALA A 340 7.33 -4.97 25.48
CA ALA A 340 6.25 -4.04 25.11
C ALA A 340 4.95 -4.31 25.88
N SER A 341 4.82 -5.43 26.56
CA SER A 341 3.54 -5.94 27.11
C SER A 341 2.85 -4.97 28.06
N GLU A 342 3.57 -4.32 28.97
CA GLU A 342 2.97 -3.36 29.91
C GLU A 342 2.35 -2.16 29.20
N ARG A 343 3.06 -1.63 28.18
CA ARG A 343 2.56 -0.52 27.36
C ARG A 343 1.36 -0.95 26.53
N LEU A 344 1.44 -2.14 25.91
CA LEU A 344 0.33 -2.69 25.11
C LEU A 344 -0.92 -2.88 25.96
N ILE A 345 -0.80 -3.48 27.15
CA ILE A 345 -1.91 -3.63 28.10
C ILE A 345 -2.47 -2.27 28.53
N SER A 346 -1.61 -1.27 28.75
CA SER A 346 -2.04 0.08 29.11
C SER A 346 -2.89 0.72 28.02
N GLU A 347 -2.47 0.61 26.73
CA GLU A 347 -3.25 1.12 25.61
C GLU A 347 -4.57 0.37 25.44
N ILE A 348 -4.58 -0.96 25.54
CA ILE A 348 -5.80 -1.77 25.48
C ILE A 348 -6.81 -1.34 26.58
N LYS A 349 -6.33 -1.06 27.80
CA LYS A 349 -7.19 -0.58 28.90
C LYS A 349 -7.80 0.79 28.65
N LYS A 350 -7.18 1.65 27.83
CA LYS A 350 -7.77 2.92 27.41
C LYS A 350 -8.92 2.72 26.41
N LEU A 351 -8.84 1.67 25.58
CA LEU A 351 -9.86 1.32 24.60
C LEU A 351 -11.06 0.63 25.25
N SER A 352 -10.84 -0.20 26.27
CA SER A 352 -11.92 -0.95 26.92
C SER A 352 -11.63 -1.25 28.39
N SER A 353 -12.66 -1.08 29.24
CA SER A 353 -12.63 -1.56 30.64
C SER A 353 -12.91 -3.05 30.79
N LYS A 354 -13.29 -3.73 29.70
CA LYS A 354 -13.57 -5.17 29.70
C LYS A 354 -12.27 -5.96 29.70
N PRO A 355 -12.28 -7.20 30.26
CA PRO A 355 -11.08 -8.02 30.29
C PRO A 355 -10.69 -8.54 28.90
N ILE A 356 -9.39 -8.78 28.70
CA ILE A 356 -8.89 -9.57 27.58
C ILE A 356 -9.42 -11.00 27.74
N ARG A 357 -10.04 -11.54 26.69
CA ARG A 357 -10.64 -12.89 26.65
C ARG A 357 -9.76 -13.87 25.90
N TYR A 358 -9.22 -13.41 24.79
CA TYR A 358 -8.39 -14.21 23.89
C TYR A 358 -7.13 -13.45 23.49
N VAL A 359 -6.04 -14.20 23.36
CA VAL A 359 -4.80 -13.79 22.68
C VAL A 359 -4.58 -14.79 21.56
N LEU A 360 -4.72 -14.35 20.31
CA LEU A 360 -4.50 -15.17 19.12
C LEU A 360 -3.09 -14.93 18.62
N ASN A 361 -2.38 -15.97 18.18
CA ASN A 361 -1.08 -15.79 17.54
C ASN A 361 -1.16 -16.17 16.06
N THR A 362 -0.74 -15.26 15.19
CA THR A 362 -0.68 -15.49 13.76
C THR A 362 0.54 -16.31 13.37
N SER A 363 1.61 -16.31 14.17
CA SER A 363 2.85 -17.04 13.91
C SER A 363 3.60 -17.32 15.23
N VAL A 364 4.70 -18.08 15.15
CA VAL A 364 5.52 -18.49 16.30
C VAL A 364 6.57 -17.45 16.71
N GLY A 365 6.83 -16.43 15.87
CA GLY A 365 7.86 -15.42 16.13
C GLY A 365 7.68 -14.68 17.47
N GLU A 366 8.77 -14.24 18.09
CA GLU A 366 8.73 -13.49 19.35
C GLU A 366 7.90 -12.19 19.23
N ALA A 367 7.88 -11.59 18.06
CA ALA A 367 7.05 -10.43 17.72
C ALA A 367 5.54 -10.72 17.86
N HIS A 368 5.12 -11.99 17.72
CA HIS A 368 3.72 -12.42 17.78
C HIS A 368 3.36 -13.04 19.13
N THR A 369 4.33 -13.64 19.83
CA THR A 369 4.10 -14.48 21.03
C THR A 369 4.74 -13.97 22.31
N GLY A 370 5.65 -12.99 22.23
CA GLY A 370 6.47 -12.55 23.36
C GLY A 370 5.68 -11.99 24.53
N GLY A 371 4.57 -11.33 24.27
CA GLY A 371 3.68 -10.76 25.29
C GLY A 371 2.59 -11.71 25.80
N ASN A 372 2.50 -12.95 25.29
CA ASN A 372 1.42 -13.89 25.59
C ASN A 372 1.16 -14.06 27.08
N GLU A 373 2.21 -14.33 27.87
CA GLU A 373 2.08 -14.55 29.30
C GLU A 373 1.50 -13.32 30.02
N ALA A 374 2.01 -12.13 29.68
CA ALA A 374 1.59 -10.89 30.33
C ALA A 374 0.14 -10.53 29.98
N LEU A 375 -0.24 -10.64 28.71
CA LEU A 375 -1.60 -10.35 28.24
C LEU A 375 -2.60 -11.37 28.78
N SER A 376 -2.24 -12.65 28.79
CA SER A 376 -3.08 -13.73 29.36
C SER A 376 -3.35 -13.49 30.84
N LYS A 377 -2.32 -13.18 31.63
CA LYS A 377 -2.46 -12.88 33.08
C LYS A 377 -3.25 -11.59 33.35
N ALA A 378 -3.19 -10.60 32.43
CA ALA A 378 -3.94 -9.35 32.55
C ALA A 378 -5.43 -9.50 32.20
N GLY A 379 -5.81 -10.62 31.60
CA GLY A 379 -7.16 -10.93 31.17
C GLY A 379 -7.83 -12.01 31.99
N SER A 380 -8.98 -12.50 31.53
CA SER A 380 -9.69 -13.63 32.09
C SER A 380 -10.50 -14.36 31.04
N THR A 381 -10.46 -15.70 31.05
CA THR A 381 -11.21 -16.52 30.09
C THR A 381 -12.73 -16.33 30.22
N ILE A 382 -13.46 -16.68 29.16
CA ILE A 382 -14.92 -16.79 29.21
C ILE A 382 -15.26 -18.09 29.92
N THR A 383 -15.99 -17.99 31.04
CA THR A 383 -16.48 -19.18 31.76
C THR A 383 -17.64 -19.79 30.97
N GLY A 384 -17.45 -20.97 30.41
CA GLY A 384 -18.53 -21.76 29.82
C GLY A 384 -19.27 -22.55 30.87
N GLY A 385 -20.57 -22.26 31.06
CA GLY A 385 -21.49 -23.08 31.83
C GLY A 385 -21.65 -22.72 33.32
N ASN A 386 -22.78 -23.20 33.91
CA ASN A 386 -23.37 -22.89 35.21
C ASN A 386 -22.58 -23.33 36.45
N VAL A 387 -21.26 -23.47 36.39
CA VAL A 387 -20.48 -23.76 37.58
C VAL A 387 -19.99 -22.44 38.17
N ALA A 388 -20.87 -21.81 38.93
CA ALA A 388 -20.55 -20.59 39.67
C ALA A 388 -19.25 -20.78 40.48
N GLY A 389 -18.22 -19.99 40.14
CA GLY A 389 -16.96 -19.91 40.85
C GLY A 389 -15.79 -20.78 40.35
N ALA A 390 -15.99 -21.76 39.47
CA ALA A 390 -14.93 -22.70 39.10
C ALA A 390 -13.82 -22.09 38.22
N ASN A 391 -14.07 -21.00 37.49
CA ASN A 391 -13.11 -20.35 36.56
C ASN A 391 -12.87 -18.86 36.88
N ALA A 392 -13.32 -18.36 38.00
CA ALA A 392 -13.03 -16.99 38.43
C ALA A 392 -11.52 -16.87 38.70
N GLY A 393 -10.84 -16.08 37.86
CA GLY A 393 -9.39 -15.89 37.98
C GLY A 393 -8.51 -16.71 37.02
N TRP A 394 -9.10 -17.48 36.09
CA TRP A 394 -8.31 -18.12 35.02
C TRP A 394 -7.87 -17.06 33.99
N PRO A 395 -6.59 -17.13 33.56
CA PRO A 395 -6.06 -16.20 32.57
C PRO A 395 -6.83 -16.21 31.24
N ALA A 396 -6.66 -15.19 30.42
CA ALA A 396 -7.20 -15.17 29.05
C ALA A 396 -6.66 -16.37 28.25
N THR A 397 -7.48 -16.90 27.37
CA THR A 397 -7.13 -18.04 26.52
C THR A 397 -6.15 -17.63 25.43
N ILE A 398 -4.98 -18.29 25.36
CA ILE A 398 -4.04 -18.19 24.27
C ILE A 398 -4.42 -19.24 23.23
N LEU A 399 -4.65 -18.82 21.96
CA LEU A 399 -5.09 -19.69 20.87
C LEU A 399 -4.17 -19.55 19.66
N SER A 400 -3.79 -20.66 19.03
CA SER A 400 -3.00 -20.67 17.80
C SER A 400 -3.18 -21.96 16.99
N GLN A 401 -2.55 -22.00 15.82
CA GLN A 401 -2.34 -23.23 15.08
C GLN A 401 -1.39 -24.17 15.86
N GLU A 402 -1.57 -25.50 15.74
CA GLU A 402 -0.82 -26.51 16.50
C GLU A 402 0.71 -26.38 16.39
N ASN A 403 1.23 -26.09 15.18
CA ASN A 403 2.68 -25.97 14.97
C ASN A 403 3.31 -24.83 15.78
N VAL A 404 2.56 -23.77 16.11
CA VAL A 404 3.03 -22.72 17.02
C VAL A 404 3.29 -23.30 18.40
N LEU A 405 2.35 -24.08 18.96
CA LEU A 405 2.54 -24.74 20.25
C LEU A 405 3.71 -25.73 20.22
N GLU A 406 3.80 -26.57 19.16
CA GLU A 406 4.88 -27.55 19.03
C GLU A 406 6.25 -26.88 19.06
N ARG A 407 6.41 -25.81 18.29
CA ARG A 407 7.67 -25.06 18.23
C ARG A 407 7.99 -24.32 19.53
N MET A 408 7.00 -23.73 20.20
CA MET A 408 7.21 -23.06 21.49
C MET A 408 7.57 -24.06 22.59
N SER A 409 6.94 -25.24 22.64
CA SER A 409 7.14 -26.26 23.69
C SER A 409 8.44 -27.06 23.52
N THR A 410 8.96 -27.16 22.28
CA THR A 410 10.21 -27.87 21.99
C THR A 410 11.44 -26.96 21.99
N ALA A 411 11.27 -25.64 22.01
CA ALA A 411 12.36 -24.66 22.02
C ALA A 411 13.19 -24.79 23.32
N THR A 412 14.52 -24.72 23.18
CA THR A 412 15.47 -24.84 24.29
C THR A 412 16.48 -23.69 24.30
N GLY A 413 17.20 -23.54 25.42
CA GLY A 413 18.21 -22.50 25.58
C GLY A 413 17.60 -21.09 25.56
N SER A 414 18.20 -20.15 24.82
CA SER A 414 17.74 -18.77 24.74
C SER A 414 16.41 -18.60 23.99
N ALA A 415 15.99 -19.60 23.22
CA ALA A 415 14.71 -19.62 22.52
C ALA A 415 13.57 -20.23 23.36
N ALA A 416 13.87 -20.78 24.54
CA ALA A 416 12.85 -21.39 25.42
C ALA A 416 11.87 -20.34 25.93
N THR A 417 10.59 -20.62 25.75
CA THR A 417 9.51 -19.77 26.26
C THR A 417 8.86 -20.39 27.49
N PRO A 418 8.45 -19.60 28.52
CA PRO A 418 7.73 -20.11 29.68
C PRO A 418 6.44 -20.82 29.25
N SER A 419 6.09 -21.94 29.90
CA SER A 419 4.84 -22.66 29.61
C SER A 419 3.58 -21.81 29.81
N ALA A 420 3.64 -20.76 30.63
CA ALA A 420 2.57 -19.80 30.82
C ALA A 420 2.30 -18.93 29.56
N ALA A 421 3.24 -18.89 28.61
CA ALA A 421 3.09 -18.21 27.33
C ALA A 421 2.58 -19.12 26.20
N TRP A 422 2.47 -20.44 26.45
CA TRP A 422 2.08 -21.40 25.43
C TRP A 422 0.58 -21.31 25.11
N PRO A 423 0.18 -21.53 23.85
CA PRO A 423 -1.22 -21.71 23.50
C PRO A 423 -1.86 -22.87 24.27
N VAL A 424 -3.02 -22.63 24.85
CA VAL A 424 -3.81 -23.63 25.58
C VAL A 424 -5.03 -24.09 24.80
N ASP A 425 -5.43 -23.33 23.79
CA ASP A 425 -6.41 -23.72 22.79
C ASP A 425 -5.69 -23.75 21.42
N ILE A 426 -5.80 -24.88 20.70
CA ILE A 426 -5.13 -25.09 19.42
C ILE A 426 -6.12 -25.60 18.38
N TYR A 427 -5.79 -25.36 17.10
CA TYR A 427 -6.51 -25.97 16.00
C TYR A 427 -5.55 -26.65 15.01
N ARG A 428 -6.05 -27.68 14.32
CA ARG A 428 -5.31 -28.55 13.39
C ARG A 428 -5.88 -28.50 11.98
N GLU A 429 -7.14 -28.16 11.90
CA GLU A 429 -7.92 -28.09 10.67
C GLU A 429 -7.48 -26.87 9.85
N ASP A 430 -7.97 -26.77 8.61
CA ASP A 430 -7.69 -25.65 7.69
C ASP A 430 -8.19 -24.30 8.24
N HIS A 431 -9.21 -24.32 9.13
CA HIS A 431 -9.76 -23.13 9.77
C HIS A 431 -10.37 -23.43 11.14
N LYS A 432 -10.53 -22.38 11.94
CA LYS A 432 -11.26 -22.38 13.20
C LYS A 432 -12.11 -21.13 13.32
N ASP A 433 -13.36 -21.30 13.74
CA ASP A 433 -14.28 -20.21 14.05
C ASP A 433 -14.34 -19.96 15.55
N LEU A 434 -14.29 -18.69 15.93
CA LEU A 434 -14.53 -18.18 17.28
C LEU A 434 -15.63 -17.13 17.22
N TYR A 435 -16.59 -17.17 18.13
CA TYR A 435 -17.68 -16.20 18.19
C TYR A 435 -17.50 -15.29 19.39
N LEU A 436 -17.28 -13.99 19.16
CA LEU A 436 -17.08 -13.00 20.20
C LEU A 436 -17.61 -11.64 19.74
N ASN A 437 -18.11 -10.84 20.68
CA ASN A 437 -18.59 -9.46 20.41
C ASN A 437 -19.65 -9.37 19.29
N GLY A 438 -20.40 -10.45 19.06
CA GLY A 438 -21.48 -10.50 18.08
C GLY A 438 -21.04 -10.73 16.63
N GLU A 439 -19.82 -11.25 16.44
CA GLU A 439 -19.33 -11.67 15.12
C GLU A 439 -18.53 -12.97 15.18
N ALA A 440 -18.36 -13.60 14.01
CA ALA A 440 -17.41 -14.68 13.82
C ALA A 440 -16.01 -14.11 13.57
N VAL A 441 -15.03 -14.59 14.31
CA VAL A 441 -13.61 -14.40 14.09
C VAL A 441 -13.06 -15.71 13.54
N GLN A 442 -12.63 -15.71 12.28
CA GLN A 442 -12.20 -16.89 11.56
C GLN A 442 -10.68 -16.92 11.45
N LEU A 443 -10.07 -18.05 11.83
CA LEU A 443 -8.65 -18.29 11.67
C LEU A 443 -8.44 -19.25 10.51
N PHE A 444 -7.62 -18.88 9.52
CA PHE A 444 -7.29 -19.71 8.36
C PHE A 444 -5.81 -20.10 8.40
N TYR A 445 -5.54 -21.39 8.45
CA TYR A 445 -4.20 -21.95 8.46
C TYR A 445 -3.47 -21.76 7.14
N GLN A 446 -2.18 -21.36 7.23
CA GLN A 446 -1.29 -21.17 6.08
C GLN A 446 -0.03 -22.02 6.29
N PRO A 447 0.05 -23.23 5.69
CA PRO A 447 0.99 -24.27 6.11
C PRO A 447 2.46 -24.03 5.75
N ALA A 448 2.79 -23.06 4.92
CA ALA A 448 4.16 -22.88 4.43
C ALA A 448 4.45 -21.43 4.00
N ALA A 449 3.84 -20.44 4.66
CA ALA A 449 4.00 -19.03 4.28
C ALA A 449 5.29 -18.44 4.90
N HIS A 450 5.21 -17.59 5.94
CA HIS A 450 6.36 -17.14 6.70
C HIS A 450 6.99 -18.32 7.48
N THR A 451 6.13 -19.14 8.13
CA THR A 451 6.46 -20.38 8.81
C THR A 451 5.44 -21.47 8.44
N ASP A 452 5.51 -22.62 9.09
CA ASP A 452 4.52 -23.70 8.97
C ASP A 452 3.36 -23.60 9.99
N GLY A 453 3.30 -22.55 10.78
CA GLY A 453 2.26 -22.32 11.78
C GLY A 453 1.45 -21.05 11.57
N ASP A 454 1.51 -20.45 10.40
CA ASP A 454 0.89 -19.15 10.16
C ASP A 454 -0.63 -19.22 10.05
N SER A 455 -1.28 -18.15 10.48
CA SER A 455 -2.74 -18.00 10.46
C SER A 455 -3.14 -16.61 9.98
N ILE A 456 -4.16 -16.55 9.13
CA ILE A 456 -4.88 -15.31 8.79
C ILE A 456 -6.08 -15.23 9.75
N VAL A 457 -6.30 -14.07 10.37
CA VAL A 457 -7.44 -13.84 11.26
C VAL A 457 -8.41 -12.86 10.62
N PHE A 458 -9.66 -13.29 10.43
CA PHE A 458 -10.69 -12.50 9.76
C PHE A 458 -11.86 -12.18 10.69
N PHE A 459 -12.08 -10.91 10.97
CA PHE A 459 -13.23 -10.36 11.68
C PHE A 459 -14.36 -10.13 10.67
N ARG A 460 -15.27 -11.12 10.58
CA ARG A 460 -16.24 -11.23 9.47
C ARG A 460 -17.21 -10.06 9.33
N LYS A 461 -17.70 -9.52 10.43
CA LYS A 461 -18.68 -8.44 10.42
C LYS A 461 -18.01 -7.06 10.37
N SER A 462 -16.90 -6.95 11.07
CA SER A 462 -16.06 -5.74 11.03
C SER A 462 -15.34 -5.57 9.70
N ASP A 463 -15.26 -6.65 8.90
CA ASP A 463 -14.59 -6.71 7.60
C ASP A 463 -13.12 -6.28 7.67
N VAL A 464 -12.40 -6.87 8.64
CA VAL A 464 -10.98 -6.61 8.90
C VAL A 464 -10.21 -7.92 8.94
N ILE A 465 -9.06 -7.96 8.28
CA ILE A 465 -8.14 -9.10 8.25
C ILE A 465 -6.84 -8.72 8.94
N ALA A 466 -6.33 -9.56 9.86
CA ALA A 466 -4.97 -9.50 10.38
C ALA A 466 -4.14 -10.65 9.80
N THR A 467 -2.97 -10.35 9.22
CA THR A 467 -2.21 -11.28 8.39
C THR A 467 -0.92 -11.79 9.05
N GLY A 468 -0.49 -11.19 10.16
CA GLY A 468 0.87 -11.42 10.64
C GLY A 468 1.91 -11.17 9.55
N ASP A 469 3.05 -11.85 9.63
CA ASP A 469 4.20 -11.65 8.74
C ASP A 469 4.05 -12.26 7.32
N ILE A 470 2.86 -12.77 6.99
CA ILE A 470 2.53 -13.15 5.60
C ILE A 470 2.59 -11.91 4.69
N PHE A 471 2.15 -10.77 5.19
CA PHE A 471 2.09 -9.51 4.47
C PHE A 471 2.74 -8.38 5.26
N THR A 472 3.76 -7.74 4.66
CA THR A 472 4.54 -6.63 5.25
C THR A 472 4.81 -5.57 4.18
N PRO A 473 3.94 -4.58 3.98
CA PRO A 473 3.95 -3.68 2.81
C PRO A 473 5.22 -2.82 2.67
N ALA A 474 6.05 -2.72 3.71
CA ALA A 474 7.25 -1.88 3.72
C ALA A 474 8.56 -2.66 3.48
N SER A 475 8.53 -3.99 3.38
CA SER A 475 9.72 -4.84 3.24
C SER A 475 9.42 -6.13 2.49
N TYR A 476 10.45 -6.82 2.03
CA TYR A 476 10.30 -8.23 1.64
C TYR A 476 9.94 -9.07 2.86
N PRO A 477 9.05 -10.09 2.70
CA PRO A 477 8.65 -10.93 3.81
C PRO A 477 9.82 -11.77 4.30
N VAL A 478 9.88 -12.01 5.59
CA VAL A 478 10.78 -13.02 6.14
C VAL A 478 10.25 -14.39 5.74
N ILE A 479 11.10 -15.24 5.17
CA ILE A 479 10.79 -16.63 4.83
C ILE A 479 11.65 -17.53 5.72
N ASP A 480 11.09 -18.06 6.77
CA ASP A 480 11.81 -18.94 7.71
C ASP A 480 11.85 -20.38 7.18
N ILE A 481 12.87 -20.65 6.36
CA ILE A 481 13.09 -21.99 5.77
C ILE A 481 13.25 -23.07 6.84
N ALA A 482 13.83 -22.75 8.01
CA ALA A 482 14.06 -23.70 9.08
C ALA A 482 12.74 -24.10 9.77
N ARG A 483 11.76 -23.18 9.74
CA ARG A 483 10.40 -23.42 10.26
C ARG A 483 9.37 -23.67 9.16
N GLY A 484 9.79 -24.14 7.98
CA GLY A 484 8.87 -24.59 6.94
C GLY A 484 8.35 -23.50 5.98
N GLY A 485 8.76 -22.24 6.13
CA GLY A 485 8.37 -21.15 5.24
C GLY A 485 8.87 -21.33 3.81
N SER A 486 8.15 -20.75 2.83
CA SER A 486 8.51 -20.78 1.42
C SER A 486 7.92 -19.62 0.63
N ILE A 487 8.61 -19.23 -0.46
CA ILE A 487 8.08 -18.18 -1.35
C ILE A 487 6.77 -18.60 -2.03
N ASN A 488 6.58 -19.88 -2.33
CA ASN A 488 5.31 -20.38 -2.88
C ASN A 488 4.19 -20.25 -1.84
N GLY A 489 4.44 -20.65 -0.60
CA GLY A 489 3.45 -20.53 0.47
C GLY A 489 3.08 -19.08 0.79
N ILE A 490 4.02 -18.13 0.72
CA ILE A 490 3.70 -16.69 0.82
C ILE A 490 2.74 -16.27 -0.32
N VAL A 491 3.04 -16.65 -1.57
CA VAL A 491 2.15 -16.31 -2.71
C VAL A 491 0.78 -16.96 -2.56
N ASP A 492 0.70 -18.21 -2.11
CA ASP A 492 -0.57 -18.91 -1.89
C ASP A 492 -1.38 -18.23 -0.76
N ALA A 493 -0.73 -17.84 0.32
CA ALA A 493 -1.37 -17.13 1.44
C ALA A 493 -1.85 -15.72 1.03
N LEU A 494 -1.08 -14.98 0.22
CA LEU A 494 -1.51 -13.68 -0.33
C LEU A 494 -2.72 -13.84 -1.25
N ASN A 495 -2.77 -14.88 -2.10
CA ASN A 495 -3.95 -15.19 -2.89
C ASN A 495 -5.16 -15.52 -1.99
N ARG A 496 -4.94 -16.22 -0.85
CA ARG A 496 -6.00 -16.49 0.11
C ARG A 496 -6.54 -15.21 0.76
N ILE A 497 -5.67 -14.25 1.09
CA ILE A 497 -6.09 -12.94 1.61
C ILE A 497 -6.94 -12.22 0.56
N ILE A 498 -6.51 -12.18 -0.70
CA ILE A 498 -7.26 -11.56 -1.80
C ILE A 498 -8.65 -12.21 -1.97
N ASP A 499 -8.75 -13.54 -1.87
CA ASP A 499 -10.05 -14.24 -1.94
C ASP A 499 -11.00 -13.89 -0.79
N LEU A 500 -10.47 -13.50 0.37
CA LEU A 500 -11.27 -13.15 1.55
C LEU A 500 -11.66 -11.67 1.56
N THR A 501 -10.95 -10.83 0.82
CA THR A 501 -11.15 -9.37 0.79
C THR A 501 -12.18 -8.95 -0.25
N VAL A 502 -12.85 -7.83 0.02
CA VAL A 502 -13.69 -7.12 -0.95
C VAL A 502 -13.04 -5.78 -1.24
N PRO A 503 -12.78 -5.44 -2.52
CA PRO A 503 -12.23 -4.16 -2.90
C PRO A 503 -13.11 -2.98 -2.48
N ALA A 504 -12.49 -1.85 -2.12
CA ALA A 504 -13.18 -0.63 -1.71
C ALA A 504 -14.18 -0.11 -2.77
N GLU A 505 -13.90 -0.38 -4.05
CA GLU A 505 -14.74 0.02 -5.18
C GLU A 505 -16.05 -0.78 -5.29
N LYS A 506 -16.14 -1.93 -4.62
CA LYS A 506 -17.33 -2.82 -4.65
C LYS A 506 -18.24 -2.67 -3.45
N GLN A 507 -17.72 -2.12 -2.35
CA GLN A 507 -18.52 -1.79 -1.15
C GLN A 507 -17.90 -0.61 -0.41
N GLU A 508 -18.69 0.05 0.42
CA GLU A 508 -18.23 1.20 1.20
C GLU A 508 -17.06 0.82 2.13
N GLY A 509 -15.89 1.41 1.87
CA GLY A 509 -14.67 1.21 2.62
C GLY A 509 -13.85 -0.03 2.26
N GLY A 510 -14.44 -1.07 1.68
CA GLY A 510 -13.76 -2.35 1.40
C GLY A 510 -13.26 -3.08 2.65
N THR A 511 -12.64 -4.26 2.45
CA THR A 511 -12.00 -5.00 3.54
C THR A 511 -10.68 -4.35 3.93
N MET A 512 -10.52 -4.00 5.21
CA MET A 512 -9.26 -3.47 5.74
C MET A 512 -8.30 -4.59 6.11
N VAL A 513 -7.02 -4.39 5.84
CA VAL A 513 -5.97 -5.39 6.09
C VAL A 513 -4.91 -4.83 7.04
N ILE A 514 -4.77 -5.45 8.21
CA ILE A 514 -3.73 -5.17 9.20
C ILE A 514 -2.54 -6.09 8.89
N PRO A 515 -1.43 -5.57 8.33
CA PRO A 515 -0.23 -6.37 8.08
C PRO A 515 0.54 -6.69 9.37
N GLY A 516 1.51 -7.60 9.33
CA GLY A 516 2.42 -7.84 10.45
C GLY A 516 3.22 -6.61 10.84
N HIS A 517 3.69 -5.88 9.84
CA HIS A 517 4.42 -4.61 10.01
C HIS A 517 3.96 -3.59 8.97
N GLY A 518 4.04 -2.31 9.32
CA GLY A 518 3.75 -1.23 8.37
C GLY A 518 2.39 -0.57 8.57
N ARG A 519 1.94 0.15 7.55
CA ARG A 519 0.70 0.91 7.55
C ARG A 519 -0.54 0.02 7.42
N LEU A 520 -1.69 0.56 7.76
CA LEU A 520 -2.98 -0.05 7.45
C LEU A 520 -3.17 -0.12 5.92
N CYS A 521 -3.68 -1.24 5.43
CA CYS A 521 -3.81 -1.60 4.03
C CYS A 521 -5.23 -2.04 3.67
N ASP A 522 -5.45 -2.32 2.38
CA ASP A 522 -6.67 -2.94 1.85
C ASP A 522 -6.31 -3.99 0.77
N GLU A 523 -7.32 -4.50 0.07
CA GLU A 523 -7.15 -5.51 -1.00
C GLU A 523 -6.12 -5.08 -2.07
N ALA A 524 -6.19 -3.84 -2.55
CA ALA A 524 -5.32 -3.36 -3.64
C ALA A 524 -3.82 -3.36 -3.24
N ASP A 525 -3.51 -3.08 -1.98
CA ASP A 525 -2.15 -3.16 -1.46
C ASP A 525 -1.64 -4.62 -1.41
N VAL A 526 -2.52 -5.56 -1.07
CA VAL A 526 -2.19 -7.00 -1.07
C VAL A 526 -1.98 -7.50 -2.49
N VAL A 527 -2.79 -7.05 -3.45
CA VAL A 527 -2.64 -7.39 -4.88
C VAL A 527 -1.29 -6.95 -5.41
N GLU A 528 -0.88 -5.69 -5.19
CA GLU A 528 0.42 -5.18 -5.65
C GLU A 528 1.59 -5.97 -5.02
N TYR A 529 1.48 -6.30 -3.74
CA TYR A 529 2.50 -7.09 -3.05
C TYR A 529 2.56 -8.54 -3.55
N ARG A 530 1.40 -9.20 -3.78
CA ARG A 530 1.30 -10.53 -4.37
C ARG A 530 1.94 -10.57 -5.75
N ASP A 531 1.70 -9.55 -6.58
CA ASP A 531 2.25 -9.45 -7.93
C ASP A 531 3.77 -9.34 -7.88
N MET A 532 4.31 -8.48 -7.02
CA MET A 532 5.74 -8.38 -6.78
C MET A 532 6.33 -9.74 -6.38
N MET A 533 5.73 -10.42 -5.40
CA MET A 533 6.21 -11.72 -4.93
C MET A 533 6.17 -12.79 -6.04
N THR A 534 5.12 -12.78 -6.85
CA THR A 534 4.98 -13.70 -8.00
C THR A 534 6.06 -13.45 -9.04
N ILE A 535 6.29 -12.19 -9.41
CA ILE A 535 7.31 -11.80 -10.41
C ILE A 535 8.72 -12.19 -9.91
N VAL A 536 9.05 -11.87 -8.68
CA VAL A 536 10.36 -12.21 -8.08
C VAL A 536 10.55 -13.73 -8.00
N ARG A 537 9.52 -14.45 -7.53
CA ARG A 537 9.50 -15.92 -7.51
C ARG A 537 9.80 -16.50 -8.89
N ASP A 538 9.12 -16.03 -9.92
CA ASP A 538 9.22 -16.58 -11.26
C ASP A 538 10.59 -16.29 -11.90
N ARG A 539 11.18 -15.13 -11.62
CA ARG A 539 12.58 -14.82 -12.00
C ARG A 539 13.58 -15.78 -11.33
N ILE A 540 13.49 -15.97 -10.02
CA ILE A 540 14.39 -16.86 -9.28
C ILE A 540 14.18 -18.32 -9.74
N ARG A 541 12.92 -18.73 -9.96
CA ARG A 541 12.58 -20.06 -10.48
C ARG A 541 13.19 -20.32 -11.87
N ASP A 542 13.18 -19.33 -12.76
CA ASP A 542 13.83 -19.42 -14.08
C ASP A 542 15.35 -19.59 -13.94
N MET A 543 15.98 -18.85 -13.03
CA MET A 543 17.42 -18.98 -12.74
C MET A 543 17.76 -20.34 -12.15
N VAL A 544 16.94 -20.87 -11.23
CA VAL A 544 17.11 -22.25 -10.68
C VAL A 544 16.98 -23.29 -11.79
N LYS A 545 16.00 -23.15 -12.71
CA LYS A 545 15.86 -24.05 -13.87
C LYS A 545 17.04 -24.00 -14.84
N LYS A 546 17.79 -22.92 -14.83
CA LYS A 546 19.04 -22.76 -15.61
C LYS A 546 20.29 -23.20 -14.83
N ASP A 547 20.10 -23.92 -13.72
CA ASP A 547 21.16 -24.41 -12.84
C ASP A 547 22.12 -23.31 -12.31
N MET A 548 21.64 -22.07 -12.18
CA MET A 548 22.45 -21.00 -11.60
C MET A 548 22.66 -21.23 -10.09
N THR A 549 23.87 -21.02 -9.64
CA THR A 549 24.22 -21.09 -8.21
C THR A 549 23.59 -19.90 -7.45
N LEU A 550 23.47 -20.05 -6.13
CA LEU A 550 22.97 -18.98 -5.27
C LEU A 550 23.74 -17.65 -5.48
N GLU A 551 25.08 -17.73 -5.58
CA GLU A 551 25.91 -16.54 -5.78
C GLU A 551 25.63 -15.88 -7.14
N GLN A 552 25.40 -16.67 -8.18
CA GLN A 552 25.02 -16.16 -9.50
C GLN A 552 23.64 -15.51 -9.47
N VAL A 553 22.67 -16.07 -8.72
CA VAL A 553 21.34 -15.50 -8.56
C VAL A 553 21.39 -14.17 -7.79
N LYS A 554 22.16 -14.10 -6.69
CA LYS A 554 22.37 -12.83 -5.95
C LYS A 554 23.03 -11.78 -6.85
N ALA A 555 24.06 -12.15 -7.61
CA ALA A 555 24.74 -11.25 -8.55
C ALA A 555 23.83 -10.73 -9.67
N ALA A 556 22.85 -11.52 -10.11
CA ALA A 556 21.85 -11.13 -11.10
C ALA A 556 20.79 -10.13 -10.58
N ARG A 557 20.72 -9.91 -9.25
CA ARG A 557 19.82 -8.97 -8.59
C ARG A 557 18.36 -9.08 -9.07
N PRO A 558 17.69 -10.23 -8.88
CA PRO A 558 16.34 -10.48 -9.42
C PRO A 558 15.25 -9.54 -8.86
N THR A 559 15.55 -8.78 -7.82
CA THR A 559 14.65 -7.89 -7.08
C THR A 559 14.90 -6.41 -7.33
N ARG A 560 15.89 -6.03 -8.15
CA ARG A 560 16.43 -4.67 -8.23
C ARG A 560 15.42 -3.56 -8.50
N ASP A 561 14.33 -3.86 -9.22
CA ASP A 561 13.25 -2.92 -9.53
C ASP A 561 12.26 -2.72 -8.36
N TYR A 562 12.28 -3.61 -7.39
CA TYR A 562 11.50 -3.54 -6.16
C TYR A 562 12.32 -3.14 -4.93
N ASP A 563 13.66 -3.25 -5.00
CA ASP A 563 14.56 -2.93 -3.89
C ASP A 563 14.35 -1.51 -3.32
N PRO A 564 14.07 -0.46 -4.13
CA PRO A 564 13.81 0.87 -3.58
C PRO A 564 12.59 0.95 -2.65
N LEU A 565 11.59 0.07 -2.85
CA LEU A 565 10.39 -0.02 -1.98
C LEU A 565 10.61 -0.98 -0.81
N TYR A 566 11.04 -2.21 -1.10
CA TYR A 566 11.00 -3.33 -0.16
C TYR A 566 12.38 -3.75 0.34
N GLY A 567 13.46 -3.42 -0.38
CA GLY A 567 14.81 -3.89 -0.09
C GLY A 567 15.46 -3.27 1.15
N ALA A 568 16.42 -3.98 1.72
CA ALA A 568 17.30 -3.51 2.78
C ALA A 568 18.73 -4.02 2.56
N THR A 569 19.72 -3.16 2.76
CA THR A 569 21.15 -3.52 2.64
C THR A 569 21.78 -3.89 3.97
N ALA A 570 21.11 -3.58 5.08
CA ALA A 570 21.54 -3.84 6.45
C ALA A 570 20.35 -4.14 7.36
N GLY A 571 20.62 -4.65 8.56
CA GLY A 571 19.58 -5.02 9.52
C GLY A 571 19.39 -6.52 9.65
N PRO A 572 18.38 -6.95 10.40
CA PRO A 572 18.14 -8.37 10.70
C PRO A 572 17.65 -9.18 9.47
N TRP A 573 17.08 -8.52 8.46
CA TRP A 573 16.60 -9.13 7.23
C TRP A 573 16.95 -8.26 6.04
N THR A 574 17.89 -8.73 5.21
CA THR A 574 18.38 -8.01 4.03
C THR A 574 17.79 -8.58 2.74
N THR A 575 17.88 -7.81 1.65
CA THR A 575 17.51 -8.26 0.30
C THR A 575 18.22 -9.57 -0.08
N ASP A 576 19.52 -9.68 0.23
CA ASP A 576 20.29 -10.90 -0.04
C ASP A 576 19.79 -12.11 0.75
N MET A 577 19.37 -11.91 2.00
CA MET A 577 18.77 -12.98 2.83
C MET A 577 17.43 -13.43 2.24
N PHE A 578 16.60 -12.49 1.80
CA PHE A 578 15.33 -12.80 1.13
C PHE A 578 15.57 -13.59 -0.17
N VAL A 579 16.48 -13.14 -1.05
CA VAL A 579 16.83 -13.85 -2.30
C VAL A 579 17.34 -15.26 -1.99
N GLU A 580 18.17 -15.42 -0.95
CA GLU A 580 18.68 -16.72 -0.51
C GLU A 580 17.56 -17.64 -0.03
N ALA A 581 16.64 -17.15 0.80
CA ALA A 581 15.50 -17.93 1.29
C ALA A 581 14.58 -18.34 0.13
N ALA A 582 14.27 -17.42 -0.79
CA ALA A 582 13.48 -17.71 -1.99
C ALA A 582 14.16 -18.78 -2.86
N TYR A 583 15.47 -18.64 -3.14
CA TYR A 583 16.25 -19.62 -3.88
C TYR A 583 16.21 -21.00 -3.22
N LYS A 584 16.50 -21.08 -1.92
CA LYS A 584 16.49 -22.35 -1.17
C LYS A 584 15.12 -23.03 -1.18
N SER A 585 14.04 -22.25 -1.09
CA SER A 585 12.68 -22.80 -1.13
C SER A 585 12.30 -23.37 -2.50
N LEU A 586 12.86 -22.81 -3.59
CA LEU A 586 12.62 -23.25 -4.98
C LEU A 586 13.57 -24.34 -5.45
N ALA A 587 14.78 -24.41 -4.90
CA ALA A 587 15.78 -25.43 -5.24
C ALA A 587 15.58 -26.78 -4.52
N LYS A 588 14.72 -26.84 -3.49
CA LYS A 588 14.34 -28.12 -2.86
C LYS A 588 13.61 -28.98 -3.89
N LYS A 589 14.22 -30.13 -4.26
CA LYS A 589 13.61 -31.17 -5.10
C LYS A 589 12.68 -32.04 -4.28
#